data_9ee54157d05f637239677462d38bc843
#
_entry.id   9ee54157d05f637239677462d38bc843
#
_cell.length_a   1.000
_cell.length_b   1.000
_cell.length_c   1.000
_cell.angle_alpha   90.00
_cell.angle_beta   90.00
_cell.angle_gamma   90.00
#
_symmetry.space_group_name_H-M   'P 1'
#
loop_
_entity.id
_entity.type
_entity.pdbx_description
1 polymer ?
#
loop_
_entity_poly.entity_id
_entity_poly.type
_entity_poly.pdbx_seq_one_letter_code
_entity_poly.pdbx_strand_id
1 'polypeptide(L)'
;MPIERKKARLMVQAMAQMGYDAYNLGLRELAYGQDFIKTQTDQWKVPLLCANLIRAKDGKPFATPYLIKDLGGVRLAVLGLMSGLFNAHKYRPEDEELLVQDPVEAASQLVPRLANQAEVVVVLGHLTMEEAEALADRVPGIQAIILAWAMGIIDPPVQIKKTLILSAGTKGSHLGELYLHLNWEKRVISHYSRITPLARGIPEDPGIRELITSYGLAPPAEEPPPSSQELPPKI
;
A
#
# COMPACT_ATOMS: atom_id res chain seq x y z
N MET A 1 10.73 -14.91 20.64
CA MET A 1 10.06 -14.67 19.34
C MET A 1 11.11 -14.32 18.32
N PRO A 2 11.15 -14.92 17.11
CA PRO A 2 12.11 -14.57 16.08
C PRO A 2 12.12 -13.06 15.79
N ILE A 3 13.29 -12.49 15.53
CA ILE A 3 13.47 -11.03 15.33
C ILE A 3 12.59 -10.46 14.22
N GLU A 4 12.43 -11.21 13.12
CA GLU A 4 11.61 -10.79 11.99
C GLU A 4 10.12 -10.69 12.34
N ARG A 5 9.62 -11.59 13.19
CA ARG A 5 8.22 -11.51 13.67
C ARG A 5 8.01 -10.32 14.62
N LYS A 6 9.05 -9.94 15.39
CA LYS A 6 9.04 -8.69 16.16
C LYS A 6 8.96 -7.47 15.26
N LYS A 7 9.76 -7.44 14.17
CA LYS A 7 9.71 -6.35 13.18
C LYS A 7 8.35 -6.24 12.52
N ALA A 8 7.73 -7.36 12.14
CA ALA A 8 6.39 -7.35 11.55
C ALA A 8 5.34 -6.73 12.51
N ARG A 9 5.39 -7.07 13.81
CA ARG A 9 4.53 -6.42 14.82
C ARG A 9 4.80 -4.93 14.95
N LEU A 10 6.07 -4.55 15.04
CA LEU A 10 6.49 -3.15 15.10
C LEU A 10 5.94 -2.36 13.92
N MET A 11 6.02 -2.91 12.71
CA MET A 11 5.53 -2.24 11.49
C MET A 11 4.03 -1.93 11.57
N VAL A 12 3.19 -2.89 11.97
CA VAL A 12 1.75 -2.67 12.11
C VAL A 12 1.46 -1.63 13.20
N GLN A 13 2.16 -1.69 14.32
CA GLN A 13 2.00 -0.71 15.41
C GLN A 13 2.45 0.69 14.98
N ALA A 14 3.57 0.79 14.24
CA ALA A 14 4.04 2.06 13.69
C ALA A 14 3.03 2.66 12.69
N MET A 15 2.45 1.84 11.80
CA MET A 15 1.38 2.28 10.91
C MET A 15 0.19 2.85 11.67
N ALA A 16 -0.23 2.20 12.76
CA ALA A 16 -1.30 2.70 13.62
C ALA A 16 -0.94 4.06 14.24
N GLN A 17 0.28 4.19 14.78
CA GLN A 17 0.75 5.43 15.39
C GLN A 17 0.90 6.58 14.38
N MET A 18 1.30 6.26 13.14
CA MET A 18 1.36 7.21 12.02
C MET A 18 -0.02 7.54 11.44
N GLY A 19 -1.10 6.91 11.90
CA GLY A 19 -2.46 7.17 11.44
C GLY A 19 -2.77 6.65 10.04
N TYR A 20 -2.29 5.46 9.68
CA TYR A 20 -2.60 4.86 8.38
C TYR A 20 -4.10 4.61 8.25
N ASP A 21 -4.69 5.16 7.20
CA ASP A 21 -6.11 5.00 6.87
C ASP A 21 -6.42 3.66 6.20
N ALA A 22 -5.44 3.08 5.51
CA ALA A 22 -5.58 1.79 4.83
C ALA A 22 -4.22 1.11 4.65
N TYR A 23 -4.24 -0.21 4.68
CA TYR A 23 -3.09 -1.07 4.42
C TYR A 23 -3.52 -2.20 3.48
N ASN A 24 -2.94 -2.28 2.29
CA ASN A 24 -3.23 -3.37 1.36
C ASN A 24 -2.39 -4.60 1.68
N LEU A 25 -3.03 -5.76 1.73
CA LEU A 25 -2.37 -7.03 1.94
C LEU A 25 -1.50 -7.39 0.72
N GLY A 26 -0.25 -7.72 0.96
CA GLY A 26 0.63 -8.36 0.01
C GLY A 26 0.96 -9.79 0.44
N LEU A 27 1.76 -10.49 -0.36
CA LEU A 27 2.09 -11.88 -0.09
C LEU A 27 2.94 -12.08 1.17
N ARG A 28 3.85 -11.13 1.45
CA ARG A 28 4.78 -11.22 2.58
C ARG A 28 4.10 -11.09 3.94
N GLU A 29 2.97 -10.44 3.98
CA GLU A 29 2.15 -10.28 5.18
C GLU A 29 1.62 -11.61 5.70
N LEU A 30 1.45 -12.59 4.82
CA LEU A 30 1.02 -13.96 5.16
C LEU A 30 2.16 -14.86 5.66
N ALA A 31 3.42 -14.40 5.62
CA ALA A 31 4.59 -15.22 5.99
C ALA A 31 4.57 -15.73 7.43
N TYR A 32 3.88 -15.06 8.34
CA TYR A 32 3.73 -15.48 9.75
C TYR A 32 2.37 -16.07 10.07
N GLY A 33 1.58 -16.38 9.04
CA GLY A 33 0.25 -16.96 9.13
C GLY A 33 -0.88 -15.94 9.12
N GLN A 34 -2.04 -16.43 8.73
CA GLN A 34 -3.26 -15.63 8.57
C GLN A 34 -3.71 -15.03 9.89
N ASP A 35 -3.68 -15.81 10.98
CA ASP A 35 -4.07 -15.35 12.32
C ASP A 35 -3.14 -14.27 12.84
N PHE A 36 -1.84 -14.34 12.49
CA PHE A 36 -0.90 -13.35 12.92
C PHE A 36 -1.24 -11.96 12.35
N ILE A 37 -1.39 -11.85 11.03
CA ILE A 37 -1.66 -10.54 10.42
C ILE A 37 -3.01 -9.99 10.87
N LYS A 38 -4.06 -10.81 10.93
CA LYS A 38 -5.38 -10.40 11.43
C LYS A 38 -5.31 -9.92 12.87
N THR A 39 -4.69 -10.71 13.75
CA THR A 39 -4.54 -10.31 15.17
C THR A 39 -3.80 -8.98 15.30
N GLN A 40 -2.74 -8.75 14.52
CA GLN A 40 -1.99 -7.49 14.62
C GLN A 40 -2.81 -6.30 14.09
N THR A 41 -3.45 -6.43 12.93
CA THR A 41 -4.24 -5.34 12.34
C THR A 41 -5.48 -5.02 13.16
N ASP A 42 -6.15 -6.03 13.72
CA ASP A 42 -7.31 -5.86 14.61
C ASP A 42 -6.91 -5.19 15.94
N GLN A 43 -5.81 -5.63 16.54
CA GLN A 43 -5.29 -5.08 17.80
C GLN A 43 -4.96 -3.59 17.66
N TRP A 44 -4.33 -3.21 16.57
CA TRP A 44 -3.86 -1.85 16.34
C TRP A 44 -4.83 -1.01 15.50
N LYS A 45 -5.96 -1.59 15.10
CA LYS A 45 -7.01 -0.93 14.29
C LYS A 45 -6.49 -0.35 12.98
N VAL A 46 -5.55 -1.04 12.33
CA VAL A 46 -5.09 -0.69 10.99
C VAL A 46 -5.99 -1.39 9.97
N PRO A 47 -6.74 -0.65 9.12
CA PRO A 47 -7.64 -1.26 8.16
C PRO A 47 -6.87 -2.07 7.11
N LEU A 48 -6.97 -3.42 7.19
CA LEU A 48 -6.36 -4.35 6.25
C LEU A 48 -7.31 -4.57 5.07
N LEU A 49 -6.85 -4.24 3.86
CA LEU A 49 -7.63 -4.34 2.65
C LEU A 49 -7.12 -5.46 1.73
N CYS A 50 -8.02 -6.22 1.14
CA CYS A 50 -7.80 -7.05 -0.04
C CYS A 50 -9.13 -7.58 -0.57
N ALA A 51 -9.52 -7.15 -1.77
CA ALA A 51 -10.82 -7.50 -2.33
C ALA A 51 -10.85 -8.86 -3.03
N ASN A 52 -9.70 -9.30 -3.57
CA ASN A 52 -9.61 -10.49 -4.40
C ASN A 52 -8.92 -11.68 -3.73
N LEU A 53 -8.71 -11.62 -2.40
CA LEU A 53 -8.24 -12.75 -1.62
C LEU A 53 -9.42 -13.36 -0.85
N ILE A 54 -9.79 -14.59 -1.19
CA ILE A 54 -10.95 -15.29 -0.63
C ILE A 54 -10.54 -16.58 0.07
N ARG A 55 -11.33 -16.99 1.05
CA ARG A 55 -11.20 -18.31 1.69
C ARG A 55 -11.81 -19.39 0.79
N ALA A 56 -11.04 -20.41 0.49
CA ALA A 56 -11.49 -21.50 -0.39
C ALA A 56 -12.74 -22.22 0.15
N LYS A 57 -12.85 -22.36 1.48
CA LYS A 57 -13.93 -23.13 2.12
C LYS A 57 -15.33 -22.52 1.99
N ASP A 58 -15.43 -21.18 1.95
CA ASP A 58 -16.73 -20.50 1.98
C ASP A 58 -16.87 -19.35 0.97
N GLY A 59 -15.82 -19.08 0.17
CA GLY A 59 -15.77 -18.03 -0.85
C GLY A 59 -15.83 -16.62 -0.29
N LYS A 60 -15.73 -16.43 1.04
CA LYS A 60 -15.79 -15.09 1.64
C LYS A 60 -14.44 -14.40 1.59
N PRO A 61 -14.42 -13.08 1.49
CA PRO A 61 -13.18 -12.30 1.54
C PRO A 61 -12.39 -12.60 2.82
N PHE A 62 -11.08 -12.72 2.69
CA PHE A 62 -10.16 -12.88 3.82
C PHE A 62 -9.97 -11.56 4.59
N ALA A 63 -9.90 -10.44 3.90
CA ALA A 63 -9.76 -9.11 4.46
C ALA A 63 -10.92 -8.21 4.01
N THR A 64 -10.99 -6.98 4.52
CA THR A 64 -11.97 -5.99 4.08
C THR A 64 -11.71 -5.64 2.61
N PRO A 65 -12.70 -5.74 1.71
CA PRO A 65 -12.46 -5.48 0.28
C PRO A 65 -12.05 -4.03 -0.01
N TYR A 66 -12.70 -3.09 0.64
CA TYR A 66 -12.50 -1.64 0.46
C TYR A 66 -12.97 -0.89 1.70
N LEU A 67 -12.61 0.39 1.78
CA LEU A 67 -13.21 1.35 2.72
C LEU A 67 -13.68 2.60 1.96
N ILE A 68 -14.60 3.35 2.57
CA ILE A 68 -15.01 4.67 2.09
C ILE A 68 -14.81 5.66 3.24
N LYS A 69 -14.10 6.76 2.96
CA LYS A 69 -13.82 7.83 3.92
C LYS A 69 -14.36 9.15 3.39
N ASP A 70 -15.07 9.90 4.23
CA ASP A 70 -15.47 11.27 3.92
C ASP A 70 -14.33 12.24 4.29
N LEU A 71 -13.90 13.02 3.34
CA LEU A 71 -12.83 14.01 3.45
C LEU A 71 -13.39 15.41 3.25
N GLY A 72 -14.23 15.87 4.18
CA GLY A 72 -14.84 17.19 4.10
C GLY A 72 -15.88 17.32 2.98
N GLY A 73 -16.70 16.29 2.81
CA GLY A 73 -17.77 16.24 1.81
C GLY A 73 -17.33 15.65 0.46
N VAL A 74 -16.09 15.19 0.31
CA VAL A 74 -15.62 14.37 -0.80
C VAL A 74 -15.39 12.95 -0.27
N ARG A 75 -16.12 11.98 -0.81
CA ARG A 75 -15.96 10.57 -0.42
C ARG A 75 -14.90 9.91 -1.28
N LEU A 76 -13.91 9.35 -0.59
CA LEU A 76 -12.82 8.56 -1.17
C LEU A 76 -13.07 7.08 -0.90
N ALA A 77 -13.21 6.27 -1.93
CA ALA A 77 -13.17 4.82 -1.84
C ALA A 77 -11.74 4.32 -2.07
N VAL A 78 -11.27 3.45 -1.17
CA VAL A 78 -9.96 2.80 -1.28
C VAL A 78 -10.18 1.30 -1.39
N LEU A 79 -9.78 0.72 -2.51
CA LEU A 79 -9.90 -0.70 -2.84
C LEU A 79 -8.53 -1.37 -2.75
N GLY A 80 -8.40 -2.49 -2.05
CA GLY A 80 -7.18 -3.28 -2.00
C GLY A 80 -7.19 -4.40 -3.03
N LEU A 81 -6.11 -4.59 -3.80
CA LEU A 81 -5.95 -5.70 -4.75
C LEU A 81 -4.57 -6.35 -4.65
N MET A 82 -4.54 -7.65 -4.89
CA MET A 82 -3.35 -8.49 -4.94
C MET A 82 -3.23 -9.13 -6.34
N SER A 83 -1.98 -9.34 -6.81
CA SER A 83 -1.71 -10.00 -8.08
C SER A 83 -2.19 -11.45 -8.09
N GLY A 84 -2.84 -11.85 -9.19
CA GLY A 84 -3.24 -13.23 -9.45
C GLY A 84 -2.08 -14.21 -9.63
N LEU A 85 -0.84 -13.71 -9.78
CA LEU A 85 0.36 -14.54 -9.87
C LEU A 85 0.76 -15.18 -8.52
N PHE A 86 0.16 -14.75 -7.41
CA PHE A 86 0.50 -15.25 -6.09
C PHE A 86 -0.35 -16.44 -5.67
N ASN A 87 0.33 -17.48 -5.21
CA ASN A 87 -0.28 -18.61 -4.54
C ASN A 87 0.04 -18.53 -3.04
N ALA A 88 -0.90 -18.01 -2.26
CA ALA A 88 -0.73 -17.82 -0.82
C ALA A 88 -0.52 -19.16 -0.08
N HIS A 89 -1.18 -20.23 -0.52
CA HIS A 89 -1.11 -21.56 0.10
C HIS A 89 0.28 -22.21 -0.04
N LYS A 90 1.06 -21.85 -1.09
CA LYS A 90 2.42 -22.33 -1.27
C LYS A 90 3.36 -21.95 -0.12
N TYR A 91 3.09 -20.85 0.56
CA TYR A 91 3.94 -20.33 1.64
C TYR A 91 3.62 -20.94 3.00
N ARG A 92 2.35 -21.31 3.22
CA ARG A 92 1.89 -21.88 4.48
C ARG A 92 0.80 -22.92 4.21
N PRO A 93 1.20 -24.13 3.83
CA PRO A 93 0.26 -25.21 3.53
C PRO A 93 -0.60 -25.65 4.73
N GLU A 94 -0.15 -25.33 5.95
CA GLU A 94 -0.86 -25.63 7.20
C GLU A 94 -1.99 -24.64 7.53
N ASP A 95 -1.98 -23.45 6.89
CA ASP A 95 -3.04 -22.47 7.08
C ASP A 95 -4.27 -22.84 6.21
N GLU A 96 -5.41 -22.20 6.49
CA GLU A 96 -6.58 -22.29 5.63
C GLU A 96 -6.23 -21.88 4.19
N GLU A 97 -6.72 -22.62 3.20
CA GLU A 97 -6.47 -22.32 1.81
C GLU A 97 -7.10 -20.96 1.41
N LEU A 98 -6.27 -20.09 0.88
CA LEU A 98 -6.68 -18.81 0.31
C LEU A 98 -6.48 -18.82 -1.21
N LEU A 99 -7.50 -18.35 -1.92
CA LEU A 99 -7.50 -18.23 -3.38
C LEU A 99 -7.42 -16.76 -3.76
N VAL A 100 -6.48 -16.42 -4.65
CA VAL A 100 -6.41 -15.09 -5.25
C VAL A 100 -7.21 -15.11 -6.54
N GLN A 101 -8.28 -14.33 -6.59
CA GLN A 101 -9.08 -14.12 -7.80
C GLN A 101 -8.37 -13.15 -8.74
N ASP A 102 -8.73 -13.17 -10.03
CA ASP A 102 -8.22 -12.18 -10.99
C ASP A 102 -8.54 -10.75 -10.51
N PRO A 103 -7.54 -9.87 -10.40
CA PRO A 103 -7.72 -8.51 -9.87
C PRO A 103 -8.61 -7.64 -10.77
N VAL A 104 -8.59 -7.84 -12.09
CA VAL A 104 -9.42 -7.09 -13.03
C VAL A 104 -10.89 -7.51 -12.91
N GLU A 105 -11.15 -8.82 -12.77
CA GLU A 105 -12.51 -9.33 -12.55
C GLU A 105 -13.07 -8.83 -11.22
N ALA A 106 -12.32 -8.94 -10.13
CA ALA A 106 -12.74 -8.46 -8.82
C ALA A 106 -13.05 -6.95 -8.83
N ALA A 107 -12.18 -6.16 -9.44
CA ALA A 107 -12.39 -4.72 -9.57
C ALA A 107 -13.59 -4.38 -10.46
N SER A 108 -13.79 -5.10 -11.57
CA SER A 108 -14.93 -4.90 -12.47
C SER A 108 -16.29 -5.08 -11.78
N GLN A 109 -16.35 -5.92 -10.75
CA GLN A 109 -17.55 -6.13 -9.94
C GLN A 109 -17.76 -5.03 -8.88
N LEU A 110 -16.68 -4.49 -8.32
CA LEU A 110 -16.73 -3.56 -7.18
C LEU A 110 -16.71 -2.09 -7.60
N VAL A 111 -15.85 -1.71 -8.54
CA VAL A 111 -15.63 -0.30 -8.91
C VAL A 111 -16.89 0.41 -9.38
N PRO A 112 -17.81 -0.18 -10.19
CA PRO A 112 -19.04 0.49 -10.56
C PRO A 112 -19.94 0.84 -9.36
N ARG A 113 -19.94 -0.01 -8.33
CA ARG A 113 -20.67 0.23 -7.08
C ARG A 113 -20.02 1.32 -6.25
N LEU A 114 -18.68 1.32 -6.19
CA LEU A 114 -17.91 2.32 -5.46
C LEU A 114 -18.04 3.70 -6.11
N ALA A 115 -17.99 3.79 -7.44
CA ALA A 115 -18.17 5.04 -8.18
C ALA A 115 -19.57 5.68 -7.99
N ASN A 116 -20.56 4.89 -7.57
CA ASN A 116 -21.88 5.41 -7.17
C ASN A 116 -21.91 5.89 -5.70
N GLN A 117 -20.92 5.55 -4.90
CA GLN A 117 -20.87 5.85 -3.47
C GLN A 117 -19.77 6.85 -3.10
N ALA A 118 -18.80 7.05 -3.97
CA ALA A 118 -17.64 7.91 -3.75
C ALA A 118 -17.29 8.72 -5.01
N GLU A 119 -16.83 9.93 -4.81
CA GLU A 119 -16.40 10.82 -5.89
C GLU A 119 -15.01 10.42 -6.45
N VAL A 120 -14.19 9.76 -5.63
CA VAL A 120 -12.85 9.30 -6.00
C VAL A 120 -12.68 7.84 -5.60
N VAL A 121 -12.19 7.00 -6.53
CA VAL A 121 -11.83 5.60 -6.26
C VAL A 121 -10.33 5.44 -6.47
N VAL A 122 -9.62 4.97 -5.44
CA VAL A 122 -8.19 4.67 -5.46
C VAL A 122 -8.00 3.18 -5.22
N VAL A 123 -7.10 2.58 -5.99
CA VAL A 123 -6.66 1.19 -5.79
C VAL A 123 -5.29 1.19 -5.13
N LEU A 124 -5.16 0.48 -4.02
CA LEU A 124 -3.87 0.07 -3.46
C LEU A 124 -3.55 -1.31 -4.04
N GLY A 125 -2.56 -1.39 -4.91
CA GLY A 125 -2.26 -2.59 -5.69
C GLY A 125 -0.92 -3.23 -5.31
N HIS A 126 -0.97 -4.48 -4.82
CA HIS A 126 0.19 -5.37 -4.85
C HIS A 126 0.15 -6.15 -6.17
N LEU A 127 0.29 -5.42 -7.28
CA LEU A 127 0.06 -5.85 -8.67
C LEU A 127 1.33 -5.72 -9.49
N THR A 128 1.40 -6.47 -10.61
CA THR A 128 2.39 -6.18 -11.65
C THR A 128 1.98 -4.92 -12.43
N MET A 129 2.91 -4.38 -13.23
CA MET A 129 2.58 -3.24 -14.09
C MET A 129 1.54 -3.62 -15.14
N GLU A 130 1.66 -4.81 -15.73
CA GLU A 130 0.73 -5.32 -16.74
C GLU A 130 -0.70 -5.48 -16.17
N GLU A 131 -0.83 -5.96 -14.92
CA GLU A 131 -2.13 -6.06 -14.25
C GLU A 131 -2.70 -4.66 -13.97
N ALA A 132 -1.87 -3.70 -13.55
CA ALA A 132 -2.30 -2.32 -13.31
C ALA A 132 -2.73 -1.62 -14.61
N GLU A 133 -2.02 -1.82 -15.70
CA GLU A 133 -2.37 -1.31 -17.03
C GLU A 133 -3.69 -1.92 -17.52
N ALA A 134 -3.83 -3.24 -17.40
CA ALA A 134 -5.08 -3.93 -17.75
C ALA A 134 -6.28 -3.43 -16.91
N LEU A 135 -6.05 -3.17 -15.61
CA LEU A 135 -7.04 -2.62 -14.70
C LEU A 135 -7.45 -1.20 -15.13
N ALA A 136 -6.48 -0.34 -15.41
CA ALA A 136 -6.73 1.04 -15.86
C ALA A 136 -7.45 1.10 -17.22
N ASP A 137 -7.15 0.16 -18.11
CA ASP A 137 -7.78 0.09 -19.43
C ASP A 137 -9.22 -0.47 -19.37
N ARG A 138 -9.46 -1.51 -18.57
CA ARG A 138 -10.71 -2.28 -18.61
C ARG A 138 -11.75 -1.86 -17.58
N VAL A 139 -11.32 -1.22 -16.47
CA VAL A 139 -12.20 -0.88 -15.35
C VAL A 139 -12.34 0.65 -15.22
N PRO A 140 -13.34 1.26 -15.87
CA PRO A 140 -13.56 2.69 -15.76
C PRO A 140 -14.03 3.06 -14.34
N GLY A 141 -13.69 4.27 -13.89
CA GLY A 141 -14.10 4.80 -12.58
C GLY A 141 -13.00 4.77 -11.51
N ILE A 142 -11.80 4.28 -11.84
CA ILE A 142 -10.61 4.36 -10.98
C ILE A 142 -9.87 5.66 -11.33
N GLN A 143 -9.57 6.52 -10.33
CA GLN A 143 -8.79 7.73 -10.51
C GLN A 143 -7.29 7.48 -10.35
N ALA A 144 -6.89 6.59 -9.42
CA ALA A 144 -5.49 6.28 -9.24
C ALA A 144 -5.27 4.81 -8.81
N ILE A 145 -4.16 4.23 -9.24
CA ILE A 145 -3.63 2.94 -8.80
C ILE A 145 -2.25 3.20 -8.20
N ILE A 146 -2.12 2.96 -6.88
CA ILE A 146 -0.85 3.09 -6.16
C ILE A 146 -0.24 1.71 -6.05
N LEU A 147 0.89 1.50 -6.73
CA LEU A 147 1.57 0.21 -6.77
C LEU A 147 2.57 0.07 -5.62
N ALA A 148 2.45 -1.01 -4.86
CA ALA A 148 3.37 -1.38 -3.81
C ALA A 148 4.51 -2.29 -4.28
N TRP A 149 4.36 -2.96 -5.43
CA TRP A 149 5.33 -3.93 -5.98
C TRP A 149 5.90 -3.51 -7.33
N ALA A 150 6.01 -2.20 -7.56
CA ALA A 150 6.72 -1.72 -8.73
C ALA A 150 8.24 -1.90 -8.56
N MET A 151 8.94 -2.18 -9.67
CA MET A 151 10.41 -2.31 -9.67
C MET A 151 11.15 -0.99 -9.43
N GLY A 152 10.41 0.13 -9.26
CA GLY A 152 10.97 1.46 -9.07
C GLY A 152 9.93 2.52 -8.76
N ILE A 153 10.36 3.75 -8.80
CA ILE A 153 9.51 4.94 -8.71
C ILE A 153 8.79 5.12 -10.04
N ILE A 154 7.51 5.42 -9.99
CA ILE A 154 6.69 5.83 -11.13
C ILE A 154 6.23 7.26 -10.85
N ASP A 155 7.01 8.23 -11.29
CA ASP A 155 6.77 9.67 -11.21
C ASP A 155 7.50 10.36 -12.38
N PRO A 156 6.81 11.07 -13.27
CA PRO A 156 5.37 11.34 -13.25
C PRO A 156 4.52 10.08 -13.41
N PRO A 157 3.24 10.12 -12.93
CA PRO A 157 2.31 9.01 -13.09
C PRO A 157 2.12 8.58 -14.54
N VAL A 158 2.08 7.27 -14.78
CA VAL A 158 1.63 6.75 -16.08
C VAL A 158 0.10 6.89 -16.15
N GLN A 159 -0.39 7.55 -17.19
CA GLN A 159 -1.83 7.74 -17.38
C GLN A 159 -2.35 6.83 -18.46
N ILE A 160 -3.35 6.00 -18.13
CA ILE A 160 -4.11 5.19 -19.06
C ILE A 160 -5.56 5.61 -18.97
N LYS A 161 -6.11 6.13 -20.07
CA LYS A 161 -7.44 6.77 -20.11
C LYS A 161 -7.54 7.88 -19.02
N LYS A 162 -8.33 7.65 -17.96
CA LYS A 162 -8.51 8.59 -16.85
C LYS A 162 -7.85 8.11 -15.55
N THR A 163 -7.16 6.98 -15.59
CA THR A 163 -6.54 6.36 -14.42
C THR A 163 -5.05 6.68 -14.39
N LEU A 164 -4.57 7.12 -13.24
CA LEU A 164 -3.16 7.37 -12.94
C LEU A 164 -2.55 6.13 -12.29
N ILE A 165 -1.38 5.68 -12.75
CA ILE A 165 -0.61 4.61 -12.13
C ILE A 165 0.67 5.23 -11.58
N LEU A 166 0.94 5.02 -10.29
CA LEU A 166 2.08 5.61 -9.60
C LEU A 166 2.68 4.68 -8.55
N SER A 167 3.94 4.92 -8.22
CA SER A 167 4.66 4.18 -7.17
C SER A 167 5.72 5.06 -6.54
N ALA A 168 5.83 5.02 -5.21
CA ALA A 168 6.93 5.65 -4.47
C ALA A 168 8.17 4.73 -4.34
N GLY A 169 8.21 3.63 -5.07
CA GLY A 169 9.31 2.67 -5.05
C GLY A 169 9.20 1.66 -3.91
N THR A 170 10.32 1.18 -3.41
CA THR A 170 10.39 0.06 -2.47
C THR A 170 11.08 0.43 -1.15
N LYS A 171 10.95 -0.44 -0.14
CA LYS A 171 11.65 -0.37 1.16
C LYS A 171 11.35 0.89 1.99
N GLY A 172 10.29 1.64 1.69
CA GLY A 172 9.97 2.86 2.42
C GLY A 172 11.02 3.97 2.24
N SER A 173 11.76 3.98 1.14
CA SER A 173 12.81 4.97 0.88
C SER A 173 12.29 6.31 0.40
N HIS A 174 11.01 6.39 0.02
CA HIS A 174 10.38 7.60 -0.47
C HIS A 174 8.95 7.74 0.06
N LEU A 175 8.52 8.98 0.21
CA LEU A 175 7.12 9.34 0.43
C LEU A 175 6.52 9.81 -0.89
N GLY A 176 5.44 9.16 -1.33
CA GLY A 176 4.66 9.58 -2.48
C GLY A 176 3.44 10.40 -2.06
N GLU A 177 3.22 11.50 -2.75
CA GLU A 177 2.06 12.37 -2.57
C GLU A 177 1.35 12.53 -3.91
N LEU A 178 0.04 12.32 -3.91
CA LEU A 178 -0.83 12.57 -5.07
C LEU A 178 -1.91 13.58 -4.66
N TYR A 179 -1.94 14.70 -5.34
CA TYR A 179 -2.94 15.75 -5.19
C TYR A 179 -3.92 15.67 -6.36
N LEU A 180 -5.19 15.44 -6.07
CA LEU A 180 -6.26 15.45 -7.05
C LEU A 180 -7.08 16.73 -6.89
N HIS A 181 -7.19 17.53 -7.95
CA HIS A 181 -8.01 18.73 -7.96
C HIS A 181 -9.39 18.40 -8.52
N LEU A 182 -10.41 18.73 -7.76
CA LEU A 182 -11.79 18.47 -8.13
C LEU A 182 -12.50 19.79 -8.47
N ASN A 183 -13.39 19.74 -9.48
CA ASN A 183 -14.30 20.85 -9.76
C ASN A 183 -15.48 20.87 -8.77
N TRP A 184 -16.40 21.84 -8.95
CA TRP A 184 -17.59 21.97 -8.10
C TRP A 184 -18.54 20.77 -8.20
N GLU A 185 -18.51 19.99 -9.31
CA GLU A 185 -19.23 18.72 -9.46
C GLU A 185 -18.49 17.53 -8.81
N LYS A 186 -17.39 17.80 -8.11
CA LYS A 186 -16.51 16.81 -7.46
C LYS A 186 -15.86 15.83 -8.45
N ARG A 187 -15.64 16.25 -9.70
CA ARG A 187 -14.89 15.48 -10.70
C ARG A 187 -13.44 15.90 -10.72
N VAL A 188 -12.54 14.94 -10.80
CA VAL A 188 -11.11 15.20 -10.95
C VAL A 188 -10.85 15.88 -12.29
N ILE A 189 -10.26 17.09 -12.25
CA ILE A 189 -9.94 17.92 -13.42
C ILE A 189 -8.43 18.06 -13.66
N SER A 190 -7.62 17.90 -12.64
CA SER A 190 -6.16 17.89 -12.76
C SER A 190 -5.54 17.15 -11.58
N HIS A 191 -4.26 16.85 -11.70
CA HIS A 191 -3.48 16.21 -10.64
C HIS A 191 -2.08 16.80 -10.58
N TYR A 192 -1.43 16.59 -9.44
CA TYR A 192 -0.02 16.84 -9.21
C TYR A 192 0.54 15.72 -8.33
N SER A 193 1.73 15.21 -8.65
CA SER A 193 2.43 14.24 -7.82
C SER A 193 3.76 14.78 -7.34
N ARG A 194 4.23 14.28 -6.22
CA ARG A 194 5.54 14.56 -5.67
C ARG A 194 6.10 13.32 -4.99
N ILE A 195 7.38 13.06 -5.23
CA ILE A 195 8.14 12.02 -4.55
C ILE A 195 9.22 12.69 -3.71
N THR A 196 9.17 12.42 -2.42
CA THR A 196 10.14 12.95 -1.45
C THR A 196 11.03 11.81 -0.95
N PRO A 197 12.36 11.83 -1.22
CA PRO A 197 13.29 10.85 -0.65
C PRO A 197 13.33 10.97 0.87
N LEU A 198 13.19 9.84 1.57
CA LEU A 198 13.35 9.76 3.02
C LEU A 198 14.85 9.56 3.34
N ALA A 199 15.64 10.60 3.07
CA ALA A 199 17.09 10.60 3.25
C ALA A 199 17.49 11.05 4.66
N ARG A 200 18.79 10.90 4.97
CA ARG A 200 19.38 11.46 6.18
C ARG A 200 19.12 12.97 6.25
N GLY A 201 18.83 13.47 7.45
CA GLY A 201 18.50 14.89 7.68
C GLY A 201 17.01 15.20 7.80
N ILE A 202 16.12 14.25 7.48
CA ILE A 202 14.71 14.33 7.87
C ILE A 202 14.63 14.03 9.37
N PRO A 203 14.04 14.92 10.18
CA PRO A 203 13.89 14.66 11.61
C PRO A 203 13.09 13.40 11.86
N GLU A 204 13.58 12.55 12.76
CA GLU A 204 12.82 11.37 13.20
C GLU A 204 11.68 11.77 14.12
N ASP A 205 10.54 11.09 13.98
CA ASP A 205 9.45 11.22 14.94
C ASP A 205 9.85 10.58 16.28
N PRO A 206 9.82 11.35 17.41
CA PRO A 206 10.25 10.84 18.71
C PRO A 206 9.42 9.62 19.18
N GLY A 207 8.11 9.60 18.90
CA GLY A 207 7.23 8.50 19.30
C GLY A 207 7.54 7.22 18.53
N ILE A 208 7.86 7.32 17.23
CA ILE A 208 8.28 6.15 16.44
C ILE A 208 9.65 5.66 16.89
N ARG A 209 10.59 6.56 17.24
CA ARG A 209 11.89 6.20 17.81
C ARG A 209 11.73 5.44 19.15
N GLU A 210 10.89 5.94 20.04
CA GLU A 210 10.58 5.28 21.31
C GLU A 210 9.96 3.90 21.09
N LEU A 211 9.03 3.81 20.15
CA LEU A 211 8.43 2.54 19.77
C LEU A 211 9.48 1.51 19.30
N ILE A 212 10.38 1.89 18.40
CA ILE A 212 11.47 1.02 17.92
C ILE A 212 12.33 0.54 19.08
N THR A 213 12.68 1.46 19.99
CA THR A 213 13.49 1.17 21.18
C THR A 213 12.78 0.18 22.11
N SER A 214 11.48 0.33 22.33
CA SER A 214 10.68 -0.56 23.18
C SER A 214 10.65 -2.02 22.70
N TYR A 215 10.85 -2.22 21.39
CA TYR A 215 10.99 -3.56 20.81
C TYR A 215 12.40 -4.13 20.94
N GLY A 216 13.36 -3.38 21.52
CA GLY A 216 14.77 -3.79 21.61
C GLY A 216 15.43 -3.89 20.24
N LEU A 217 14.94 -3.11 19.28
CA LEU A 217 15.51 -2.94 17.95
C LEU A 217 16.27 -1.60 18.00
N ALA A 218 17.59 -1.65 17.95
CA ALA A 218 18.39 -0.44 17.86
C ALA A 218 18.08 0.25 16.51
N PRO A 219 17.92 1.59 16.45
CA PRO A 219 17.98 2.29 15.18
C PRO A 219 19.32 1.94 14.49
N PRO A 220 19.38 1.91 13.15
CA PRO A 220 20.64 1.70 12.46
C PRO A 220 21.67 2.71 13.01
N ALA A 221 22.87 2.22 13.33
CA ALA A 221 23.95 3.09 13.80
C ALA A 221 24.11 4.26 12.82
N GLU A 222 24.21 5.47 13.33
CA GLU A 222 24.54 6.61 12.51
C GLU A 222 25.90 6.33 11.86
N GLU A 223 25.91 6.00 10.57
CA GLU A 223 27.17 6.00 9.85
C GLU A 223 27.72 7.44 9.89
N PRO A 224 28.98 7.61 10.27
CA PRO A 224 29.57 8.94 10.29
C PRO A 224 29.40 9.61 8.93
N PRO A 225 29.23 10.93 8.86
CA PRO A 225 29.17 11.64 7.59
C PRO A 225 30.39 11.27 6.75
N PRO A 226 30.25 11.10 5.43
CA PRO A 226 31.39 10.80 4.57
C PRO A 226 32.49 11.79 4.88
N SER A 227 33.68 11.29 5.21
CA SER A 227 34.84 12.12 5.49
C SER A 227 35.05 13.04 4.30
N SER A 228 35.26 14.31 4.55
CA SER A 228 35.51 15.37 3.55
C SER A 228 36.84 15.20 2.77
N GLN A 229 37.35 14.01 2.67
CA GLN A 229 38.54 13.62 1.92
C GLN A 229 38.12 12.64 0.84
N GLU A 230 37.88 13.18 -0.35
CA GLU A 230 38.12 12.60 -1.68
C GLU A 230 37.34 13.38 -2.74
N LEU A 231 37.66 14.67 -2.87
CA LEU A 231 37.50 15.32 -4.15
C LEU A 231 38.72 14.94 -5.00
N PRO A 232 38.56 14.29 -6.17
CA PRO A 232 39.67 14.06 -7.07
C PRO A 232 40.26 15.41 -7.51
N PRO A 233 41.57 15.51 -7.72
CA PRO A 233 42.21 16.75 -8.15
C PRO A 233 41.59 17.22 -9.47
N LYS A 234 41.23 18.48 -9.53
CA LYS A 234 40.81 19.13 -10.80
C LYS A 234 41.96 19.04 -11.78
N ILE A 235 41.80 18.37 -12.91
CA ILE A 235 42.61 18.45 -14.10
C ILE A 235 42.11 19.63 -14.93
#